data_e7e9b8462a8339a88b50843e59c05208
#
_entry.id   e7e9b8462a8339a88b50843e59c05208
#
_cell.length_a   1.000
_cell.length_b   1.000
_cell.length_c   1.000
_cell.angle_alpha   90.00
_cell.angle_beta   90.00
_cell.angle_gamma   90.00
#
_symmetry.space_group_name_H-M   'P 1'
#
loop_
_entity.id
_entity.type
_entity.pdbx_description
1 polymer ?
#
loop_
_entity_poly.entity_id
_entity_poly.type
_entity_poly.pdbx_seq_one_letter_code
_entity_poly.pdbx_strand_id
1 'polypeptide(L)'
;YMTTRDWARMGQYMVNEMRAESCIGKFLKDGLDNAIKNTARDYQRYGFFFWVSKIGGKQVVVLTGKGGQVMIPNHYNNSVAIVISASNFKYKKKDLLKDIMPNVTKKFGKMGW
;
A
#
# COMPACT_ATOMS: atom_id res chain seq x y z
N TYR A 1 8.23 13.00 11.16
CA TYR A 1 8.83 11.72 11.61
C TYR A 1 7.81 10.95 12.42
N MET A 2 7.64 9.67 12.08
CA MET A 2 6.74 8.77 12.77
C MET A 2 7.45 7.48 13.13
N THR A 3 7.16 6.93 14.30
CA THR A 3 7.65 5.60 14.67
C THR A 3 6.94 4.53 13.83
N THR A 4 7.51 3.33 13.74
CA THR A 4 6.87 2.18 13.07
C THR A 4 5.49 1.90 13.66
N ARG A 5 5.37 2.01 14.98
CA ARG A 5 4.10 1.79 15.67
C ARG A 5 3.05 2.83 15.31
N ASP A 6 3.45 4.09 15.14
CA ASP A 6 2.52 5.15 14.73
C ASP A 6 2.07 4.98 13.27
N TRP A 7 2.96 4.53 12.41
CA TRP A 7 2.61 4.11 11.06
C TRP A 7 1.57 2.98 11.06
N ALA A 8 1.75 1.99 11.93
CA ALA A 8 0.79 0.89 12.08
C ALA A 8 -0.57 1.41 12.56
N ARG A 9 -0.58 2.34 13.51
CA ARG A 9 -1.83 2.97 14.00
C ARG A 9 -2.53 3.76 12.90
N MET A 10 -1.79 4.50 12.09
CA MET A 10 -2.35 5.21 10.94
C MET A 10 -2.96 4.25 9.93
N GLY A 11 -2.25 3.17 9.60
CA GLY A 11 -2.76 2.13 8.72
C GLY A 11 -4.01 1.46 9.28
N GLN A 12 -4.03 1.17 10.56
CA GLN A 12 -5.21 0.59 11.23
C GLN A 12 -6.39 1.57 11.23
N TYR A 13 -6.14 2.85 11.41
CA TYR A 13 -7.16 3.87 11.29
C TYR A 13 -7.79 3.85 9.89
N MET A 14 -6.97 3.82 8.83
CA MET A 14 -7.47 3.72 7.45
C MET A 14 -8.33 2.46 7.24
N VAL A 15 -7.87 1.32 7.73
CA VAL A 15 -8.62 0.06 7.66
C VAL A 15 -9.96 0.17 8.38
N ASN A 16 -9.97 0.70 9.59
CA ASN A 16 -11.19 0.85 10.38
C ASN A 16 -12.21 1.76 9.68
N GLU A 17 -11.75 2.89 9.12
CA GLU A 17 -12.61 3.83 8.40
C GLU A 17 -13.18 3.21 7.12
N MET A 18 -12.36 2.45 6.38
CA MET A 18 -12.82 1.76 5.17
C MET A 18 -13.85 0.66 5.49
N ARG A 19 -13.67 -0.07 6.58
CA ARG A 19 -14.61 -1.11 7.03
C ARG A 19 -15.89 -0.52 7.60
N ALA A 20 -15.82 0.60 8.29
CA ALA A 20 -16.98 1.32 8.83
C ALA A 20 -17.76 2.11 7.77
N GLU A 21 -17.21 2.22 6.55
CA GLU A 21 -17.79 3.01 5.46
C GLU A 21 -18.07 4.47 5.85
N SER A 22 -17.19 5.03 6.68
CA SER A 22 -17.20 6.45 7.02
C SER A 22 -16.96 7.33 5.79
N CYS A 23 -17.11 8.64 5.91
CA CYS A 23 -16.80 9.60 4.85
C CYS A 23 -15.37 9.41 4.31
N ILE A 24 -14.40 9.30 5.22
CA ILE A 24 -12.99 9.02 4.88
C ILE A 24 -12.84 7.65 4.24
N GLY A 25 -13.48 6.64 4.80
CA GLY A 25 -13.44 5.27 4.27
C GLY A 25 -14.02 5.16 2.86
N LYS A 26 -15.13 5.82 2.60
CA LYS A 26 -15.71 5.90 1.25
C LYS A 26 -14.79 6.63 0.28
N PHE A 27 -14.15 7.72 0.70
CA PHE A 27 -13.17 8.44 -0.10
C PHE A 27 -11.99 7.54 -0.49
N LEU A 28 -11.45 6.76 0.44
CA LEU A 28 -10.37 5.82 0.17
C LEU A 28 -10.78 4.71 -0.79
N LYS A 29 -11.97 4.14 -0.62
CA LYS A 29 -12.52 3.13 -1.55
C LYS A 29 -12.75 3.70 -2.93
N ASP A 30 -13.27 4.91 -3.03
CA ASP A 30 -13.45 5.59 -4.33
C ASP A 30 -12.12 5.80 -5.03
N GLY A 31 -11.06 6.12 -4.30
CA GLY A 31 -9.71 6.22 -4.84
C GLY A 31 -9.19 4.88 -5.37
N LEU A 32 -9.54 3.77 -4.73
CA LEU A 32 -9.22 2.43 -5.23
C LEU A 32 -9.96 2.13 -6.54
N ASP A 33 -11.26 2.39 -6.57
CA ASP A 33 -12.12 2.06 -7.72
C ASP A 33 -11.82 2.93 -8.93
N ASN A 34 -11.40 4.16 -8.72
CA ASN A 34 -11.11 5.14 -9.77
C ASN A 34 -9.60 5.31 -10.04
N ALA A 35 -8.77 4.40 -9.57
CA ALA A 35 -7.33 4.47 -9.77
C ALA A 35 -6.98 4.37 -11.25
N ILE A 36 -6.17 5.31 -11.73
CA ILE A 36 -5.69 5.34 -13.11
C ILE A 36 -4.41 4.52 -13.27
N LYS A 37 -4.25 3.93 -14.45
CA LYS A 37 -3.05 3.17 -14.78
C LYS A 37 -1.86 4.11 -14.85
N ASN A 38 -0.77 3.74 -14.20
CA ASN A 38 0.48 4.46 -14.31
C ASN A 38 1.21 4.04 -15.59
N THR A 39 1.36 4.95 -16.54
CA THR A 39 2.04 4.70 -17.81
C THR A 39 3.53 4.37 -17.67
N ALA A 40 4.15 4.79 -16.57
CA ALA A 40 5.55 4.52 -16.29
C ALA A 40 5.78 3.18 -15.58
N ARG A 41 4.72 2.54 -15.05
CA ARG A 41 4.80 1.32 -14.24
C ARG A 41 3.53 0.48 -14.37
N ASP A 42 3.59 -0.57 -15.15
CA ASP A 42 2.43 -1.40 -15.50
C ASP A 42 1.78 -2.12 -14.30
N TYR A 43 2.51 -2.29 -13.21
CA TYR A 43 2.04 -3.00 -12.02
C TYR A 43 1.39 -2.11 -10.97
N GLN A 44 1.42 -0.79 -11.16
CA GLN A 44 0.85 0.16 -10.20
C GLN A 44 -0.18 1.07 -10.86
N ARG A 45 -1.25 1.32 -10.12
CA ARG A 45 -2.24 2.34 -10.43
C ARG A 45 -2.12 3.45 -9.40
N TYR A 46 -2.60 4.64 -9.71
CA TYR A 46 -2.60 5.77 -8.81
C TYR A 46 -4.03 6.23 -8.58
N GLY A 47 -4.47 6.14 -7.36
CA GLY A 47 -5.72 6.73 -6.90
C GLY A 47 -5.43 8.05 -6.22
N PHE A 48 -6.34 8.93 -6.07
CA PHE A 48 -6.25 10.30 -5.56
C PHE A 48 -4.87 10.79 -5.08
N PHE A 49 -4.33 10.24 -4.00
CA PHE A 49 -3.01 10.61 -3.46
C PHE A 49 -2.16 9.40 -3.03
N PHE A 50 -2.55 8.19 -3.38
CA PHE A 50 -1.88 6.95 -3.00
C PHE A 50 -1.71 6.02 -4.20
N TRP A 51 -0.76 5.12 -4.06
CA TRP A 51 -0.58 4.03 -5.02
C TRP A 51 -1.60 2.92 -4.78
N VAL A 52 -1.98 2.26 -5.84
CA VAL A 52 -2.88 1.10 -5.79
C VAL A 52 -2.17 -0.10 -6.41
N SER A 53 -2.17 -1.21 -5.71
CA SER A 53 -1.60 -2.46 -6.17
C SER A 53 -2.60 -3.59 -5.99
N LYS A 54 -2.34 -4.73 -6.62
CA LYS A 54 -3.16 -5.93 -6.44
C LYS A 54 -2.42 -6.96 -5.58
N ILE A 55 -3.10 -7.46 -4.56
CA ILE A 55 -2.65 -8.58 -3.74
C ILE A 55 -3.75 -9.62 -3.72
N GLY A 56 -3.44 -10.84 -4.14
CA GLY A 56 -4.44 -11.90 -4.21
C GLY A 56 -5.65 -11.55 -5.09
N GLY A 57 -5.45 -10.77 -6.15
CA GLY A 57 -6.51 -10.29 -7.03
C GLY A 57 -7.32 -9.10 -6.51
N LYS A 58 -7.06 -8.63 -5.30
CA LYS A 58 -7.77 -7.52 -4.66
C LYS A 58 -6.95 -6.25 -4.72
N GLN A 59 -7.58 -5.12 -5.02
CA GLN A 59 -6.93 -3.82 -5.02
C GLN A 59 -6.72 -3.30 -3.59
N VAL A 60 -5.50 -2.88 -3.28
CA VAL A 60 -5.14 -2.34 -1.97
C VAL A 60 -4.40 -1.02 -2.10
N VAL A 61 -4.57 -0.17 -1.10
CA VAL A 61 -3.80 1.07 -0.96
C VAL A 61 -2.36 0.73 -0.61
N VAL A 62 -1.42 1.42 -1.25
CA VAL A 62 0.01 1.30 -0.94
C VAL A 62 0.58 2.69 -0.71
N LEU A 63 1.10 2.91 0.48
CA LEU A 63 1.82 4.13 0.82
C LEU A 63 3.32 3.82 0.86
N THR A 64 4.09 4.62 0.15
CA THR A 64 5.53 4.42 0.05
C THR A 64 6.29 5.64 0.51
N GLY A 65 7.42 5.40 1.18
CA GLY A 65 8.34 6.44 1.63
C GLY A 65 9.72 6.32 1.00
N LYS A 66 10.50 7.37 1.16
CA LYS A 66 11.90 7.38 0.74
C LYS A 66 12.70 6.38 1.58
N GLY A 67 13.56 5.59 0.94
CA GLY A 67 14.39 4.60 1.63
C GLY A 67 13.76 3.21 1.73
N GLY A 68 12.61 2.98 1.07
CA GLY A 68 12.01 1.65 0.98
C GLY A 68 10.97 1.35 2.05
N GLN A 69 10.38 2.38 2.63
CA GLN A 69 9.25 2.20 3.53
C GLN A 69 7.99 1.94 2.74
N VAL A 70 7.22 0.96 3.17
CA VAL A 70 5.94 0.61 2.55
C VAL A 70 4.92 0.33 3.65
N MET A 71 3.72 0.87 3.51
CA MET A 71 2.58 0.53 4.35
C MET A 71 1.41 0.13 3.46
N ILE A 72 0.80 -0.99 3.77
CA ILE A 72 -0.34 -1.53 3.04
C ILE A 72 -1.49 -1.77 4.02
N PRO A 73 -2.43 -0.84 4.15
CA PRO A 73 -3.66 -1.09 4.88
C PRO A 73 -4.57 -2.00 4.05
N ASN A 74 -4.89 -3.17 4.57
CA ASN A 74 -5.76 -4.13 3.92
C ASN A 74 -7.10 -4.23 4.66
N HIS A 75 -8.11 -3.59 4.13
CA HIS A 75 -9.45 -3.57 4.72
C HIS A 75 -10.23 -4.87 4.50
N TYR A 76 -9.80 -5.72 3.58
CA TYR A 76 -10.48 -7.00 3.31
C TYR A 76 -10.28 -8.00 4.46
N ASN A 77 -9.11 -8.00 5.09
CA ASN A 77 -8.76 -8.92 6.18
C ASN A 77 -8.45 -8.23 7.51
N ASN A 78 -8.73 -6.94 7.62
CA ASN A 78 -8.48 -6.15 8.83
C ASN A 78 -7.02 -6.21 9.29
N SER A 79 -6.09 -6.03 8.36
CA SER A 79 -4.65 -6.11 8.62
C SER A 79 -3.90 -4.93 8.04
N VAL A 80 -2.73 -4.66 8.59
CA VAL A 80 -1.80 -3.66 8.09
C VAL A 80 -0.43 -4.30 7.93
N ALA A 81 0.15 -4.23 6.74
CA ALA A 81 1.53 -4.61 6.52
C ALA A 81 2.42 -3.38 6.52
N ILE A 82 3.52 -3.46 7.21
CA ILE A 82 4.54 -2.42 7.20
C ILE A 82 5.88 -3.05 6.89
N VAL A 83 6.55 -2.49 5.90
CA VAL A 83 7.94 -2.82 5.58
C VAL A 83 8.78 -1.59 5.85
N ILE A 84 9.75 -1.73 6.70
CA ILE A 84 10.75 -0.70 6.97
C ILE A 84 12.08 -1.20 6.51
N SER A 85 12.72 -0.45 5.63
CA SER A 85 14.08 -0.71 5.23
C SER A 85 14.90 0.57 5.35
N ALA A 86 16.15 0.41 5.77
CA ALA A 86 17.15 1.46 5.69
C ALA A 86 18.05 1.14 4.49
N SER A 87 17.52 1.30 3.28
CA SER A 87 18.35 1.10 2.10
C SER A 87 19.32 2.26 1.95
N ASN A 88 20.61 1.94 1.78
CA ASN A 88 21.57 2.90 1.30
C ASN A 88 21.05 3.56 0.02
N PHE A 89 21.24 4.87 -0.11
CA PHE A 89 20.80 5.71 -1.22
C PHE A 89 21.19 5.22 -2.65
N LYS A 90 21.84 4.08 -2.77
CA LYS A 90 22.19 3.44 -4.05
C LYS A 90 21.01 2.79 -4.74
N TYR A 91 19.94 2.45 -4.03
CA TYR A 91 18.72 1.93 -4.65
C TYR A 91 17.90 3.08 -5.22
N LYS A 92 17.80 3.13 -6.53
CA LYS A 92 16.84 4.02 -7.18
C LYS A 92 15.42 3.58 -6.76
N LYS A 93 14.57 4.52 -6.40
CA LYS A 93 13.16 4.29 -6.03
C LYS A 93 12.44 3.38 -7.04
N LYS A 94 12.87 3.39 -8.28
CA LYS A 94 12.38 2.57 -9.38
C LYS A 94 12.65 1.07 -9.18
N ASP A 95 13.81 0.74 -8.63
CA ASP A 95 14.24 -0.65 -8.46
C ASP A 95 13.59 -1.28 -7.23
N LEU A 96 13.41 -0.52 -6.16
CA LEU A 96 12.78 -0.99 -4.93
C LEU A 96 11.32 -1.41 -5.18
N LEU A 97 10.54 -0.58 -5.84
CA LEU A 97 9.14 -0.88 -6.15
C LEU A 97 9.00 -1.95 -7.22
N LYS A 98 9.93 -2.02 -8.16
CA LYS A 98 9.95 -3.03 -9.21
C LYS A 98 10.34 -4.41 -8.68
N ASP A 99 11.32 -4.48 -7.79
CA ASP A 99 11.88 -5.75 -7.32
C ASP A 99 11.23 -6.25 -6.04
N ILE A 100 10.86 -5.37 -5.12
CA ILE A 100 10.30 -5.74 -3.82
C ILE A 100 8.80 -5.95 -3.89
N MET A 101 8.04 -5.07 -4.53
CA MET A 101 6.58 -5.15 -4.54
C MET A 101 6.04 -6.44 -5.17
N PRO A 102 6.55 -6.94 -6.30
CA PRO A 102 6.08 -8.20 -6.84
C PRO A 102 6.32 -9.38 -5.88
N ASN A 103 7.44 -9.38 -5.16
CA ASN A 103 7.75 -10.42 -4.19
C ASN A 103 6.87 -10.31 -2.94
N VAL A 104 6.64 -9.10 -2.45
CA VAL A 104 5.74 -8.83 -1.31
C VAL A 104 4.31 -9.23 -1.66
N THR A 105 3.80 -8.82 -2.81
CA THR A 105 2.44 -9.16 -3.25
C THR A 105 2.26 -10.65 -3.44
N LYS A 106 3.25 -11.32 -4.02
CA LYS A 106 3.23 -12.78 -4.19
C LYS A 106 3.24 -13.51 -2.86
N LYS A 107 4.10 -13.09 -1.94
CA LYS A 107 4.22 -13.70 -0.61
C LYS A 107 2.95 -13.50 0.20
N PHE A 108 2.42 -12.29 0.24
CA PHE A 108 1.18 -11.99 0.95
C PHE A 108 -0.03 -12.69 0.32
N GLY A 109 -0.09 -12.78 -1.01
CA GLY A 109 -1.13 -13.55 -1.69
C GLY A 109 -1.16 -15.01 -1.24
N LYS A 110 0.02 -15.65 -1.06
CA LYS A 110 0.14 -17.02 -0.53
C LYS A 110 -0.27 -17.12 0.95
N MET A 111 -0.21 -16.04 1.70
CA MET A 111 -0.62 -15.97 3.10
C MET A 111 -2.12 -15.65 3.27
N GLY A 112 -2.89 -15.60 2.19
CA GLY A 112 -4.31 -15.27 2.23
C GLY A 112 -4.61 -13.77 2.29
N TRP A 113 -3.67 -12.95 1.91
CA TRP A 113 -3.85 -11.48 1.85
C TRP A 113 -4.63 -11.04 0.64
#